data_ac2cf8a0c8a64598ca9536a2557979a7
#
_entry.id   ac2cf8a0c8a64598ca9536a2557979a7
#
_cell.length_a   1.000
_cell.length_b   1.000
_cell.length_c   1.000
_cell.angle_alpha   90.00
_cell.angle_beta   90.00
_cell.angle_gamma   90.00
#
_symmetry.space_group_name_H-M   'P 1'
#
loop_
_entity.id
_entity.type
_entity.pdbx_description
1 polymer ?
#
loop_
_entity_poly.entity_id
_entity_poly.type
_entity_poly.pdbx_seq_one_letter_code
_entity_poly.pdbx_strand_id
1 'polypeptide(L)'
;YGVLAPNMVVTIEPGIYIPANSPCDSKWWNIGIRIEDDVLITPLGPENLSAGVPRDLEGIETLMHEDSVLKEFILPELETY
;
A
#
# COMPACT_ATOMS: atom_id res chain seq x y z
N TYR A 1 -19.01 16.22 8.13
CA TYR A 1 -17.54 16.32 8.02
C TYR A 1 -16.97 16.40 9.43
N GLY A 2 -15.98 15.55 9.72
CA GLY A 2 -15.28 15.54 10.98
C GLY A 2 -14.00 16.37 10.94
N VAL A 3 -13.44 16.64 12.10
CA VAL A 3 -12.14 17.27 12.25
C VAL A 3 -11.16 16.22 12.78
N LEU A 4 -9.95 16.20 12.25
CA LEU A 4 -8.90 15.33 12.75
C LEU A 4 -8.50 15.75 14.17
N ALA A 5 -8.36 14.79 15.04
CA ALA A 5 -7.99 15.01 16.44
C ALA A 5 -6.83 14.09 16.82
N PRO A 6 -6.04 14.47 17.86
CA PRO A 6 -4.96 13.62 18.34
C PRO A 6 -5.43 12.22 18.70
N ASN A 7 -4.56 11.24 18.46
CA ASN A 7 -4.79 9.80 18.61
C ASN A 7 -5.69 9.14 17.57
N MET A 8 -6.13 9.88 16.55
CA MET A 8 -6.74 9.27 15.38
C MET A 8 -5.67 8.69 14.47
N VAL A 9 -5.94 7.52 13.90
CA VAL A 9 -5.15 6.94 12.81
C VAL A 9 -6.03 6.99 11.56
N VAL A 10 -5.49 7.57 10.51
CA VAL A 10 -6.17 7.65 9.21
C VAL A 10 -5.29 7.08 8.11
N THR A 11 -5.91 6.55 7.07
CA THR A 11 -5.20 6.13 5.87
C THR A 11 -5.30 7.21 4.80
N ILE A 12 -4.20 7.43 4.08
CA ILE A 12 -4.15 8.33 2.92
C ILE A 12 -3.81 7.46 1.72
N GLU A 13 -4.75 7.35 0.79
CA GLU A 13 -4.73 6.31 -0.25
C GLU A 13 -4.96 6.88 -1.66
N PRO A 14 -4.13 7.80 -2.14
CA PRO A 14 -4.26 8.30 -3.51
C PRO A 14 -4.07 7.16 -4.50
N GLY A 15 -4.87 7.15 -5.56
CA GLY A 15 -4.81 6.10 -6.57
C GLY A 15 -5.16 6.61 -7.96
N ILE A 16 -4.66 5.89 -8.96
CA ILE A 16 -4.99 6.09 -10.37
C ILE A 16 -5.56 4.78 -10.89
N TYR A 17 -6.73 4.85 -11.49
CA TYR A 17 -7.42 3.68 -12.02
C TYR A 17 -7.85 3.95 -13.46
N ILE A 18 -7.46 3.06 -14.36
CA ILE A 18 -7.70 3.22 -15.80
C ILE A 18 -8.52 2.01 -16.27
N PRO A 19 -9.84 2.07 -16.17
CA PRO A 19 -10.68 0.99 -16.67
C PRO A 19 -10.63 0.89 -18.20
N ALA A 20 -11.07 -0.23 -18.73
CA ALA A 20 -11.22 -0.42 -20.17
C ALA A 20 -12.09 0.71 -20.77
N ASN A 21 -11.77 1.12 -21.98
CA ASN A 21 -12.44 2.19 -22.72
C ASN A 21 -12.23 3.61 -22.15
N SER A 22 -11.23 3.79 -21.27
CA SER A 22 -10.80 5.13 -20.85
C SER A 22 -10.23 5.90 -22.05
N PRO A 23 -10.34 7.25 -22.06
CA PRO A 23 -9.91 8.07 -23.19
C PRO A 23 -8.38 8.26 -23.25
N CYS A 24 -7.66 7.13 -23.34
CA CYS A 24 -6.21 7.07 -23.47
C CYS A 24 -5.82 5.83 -24.28
N ASP A 25 -4.53 5.65 -24.55
CA ASP A 25 -4.04 4.49 -25.23
C ASP A 25 -4.45 3.20 -24.51
N SER A 26 -4.96 2.23 -25.24
CA SER A 26 -5.47 0.97 -24.69
C SER A 26 -4.44 0.15 -23.92
N LYS A 27 -3.14 0.41 -24.16
CA LYS A 27 -2.06 -0.26 -23.41
C LYS A 27 -2.10 0.05 -21.90
N TRP A 28 -2.74 1.17 -21.51
CA TRP A 28 -2.89 1.58 -20.11
C TRP A 28 -4.17 1.08 -19.46
N TRP A 29 -5.07 0.48 -20.23
CA TRP A 29 -6.33 0.00 -19.71
C TRP A 29 -6.16 -1.14 -18.70
N ASN A 30 -7.07 -1.22 -17.77
CA ASN A 30 -7.09 -2.22 -16.68
C ASN A 30 -5.87 -2.14 -15.75
N ILE A 31 -5.26 -0.96 -15.66
CA ILE A 31 -4.20 -0.68 -14.69
C ILE A 31 -4.78 0.12 -13.54
N GLY A 32 -4.47 -0.32 -12.33
CA GLY A 32 -4.78 0.40 -11.11
C GLY A 32 -3.59 0.41 -10.19
N ILE A 33 -3.27 1.58 -9.65
CA ILE A 33 -2.18 1.75 -8.69
C ILE A 33 -2.69 2.61 -7.54
N ARG A 34 -2.50 2.14 -6.32
CA ARG A 34 -2.81 2.89 -5.10
C ARG A 34 -1.60 2.86 -4.18
N ILE A 35 -1.26 4.02 -3.64
CA ILE A 35 -0.25 4.17 -2.61
C ILE A 35 -0.98 4.47 -1.31
N GLU A 36 -0.62 3.81 -0.23
CA GLU A 36 -1.27 3.99 1.07
C GLU A 36 -0.24 4.29 2.14
N ASP A 37 -0.52 5.28 2.95
CA ASP A 37 0.18 5.55 4.20
C ASP A 37 -0.80 5.54 5.37
N ASP A 38 -0.35 4.98 6.48
CA ASP A 38 -1.05 5.04 7.76
C ASP A 38 -0.48 6.22 8.56
N VAL A 39 -1.34 7.14 8.94
CA VAL A 39 -0.92 8.39 9.59
C VAL A 39 -1.57 8.53 10.94
N LEU A 40 -0.73 8.67 11.96
CA LEU A 40 -1.17 9.00 13.32
C LEU A 40 -1.24 10.52 13.46
N ILE A 41 -2.38 11.02 13.93
CA ILE A 41 -2.55 12.42 14.25
C ILE A 41 -2.03 12.66 15.68
N THR A 42 -1.08 13.58 15.83
CA THR A 42 -0.53 13.96 17.13
C THR A 42 -0.74 15.44 17.39
N PRO A 43 -0.62 15.92 18.66
CA PRO A 43 -0.70 17.34 18.96
C PRO A 43 0.35 18.20 18.24
N LEU A 44 1.45 17.59 17.78
CA LEU A 44 2.55 18.26 17.06
C LEU A 44 2.44 18.12 15.53
N GLY A 45 1.42 17.44 15.05
CA GLY A 45 1.21 17.22 13.62
C GLY A 45 1.08 15.75 13.26
N PRO A 46 0.97 15.42 11.97
CA PRO A 46 0.85 14.04 11.51
C PRO A 46 2.19 13.29 11.62
N GLU A 47 2.10 12.02 11.97
CA GLU A 47 3.23 11.08 11.98
C GLU A 47 2.91 9.93 11.01
N ASN A 48 3.75 9.74 10.00
CA ASN A 48 3.59 8.65 9.05
C ASN A 48 4.15 7.34 9.64
N LEU A 49 3.26 6.44 10.01
CA LEU A 49 3.62 5.13 10.57
C LEU A 49 4.23 4.18 9.52
N SER A 50 3.97 4.44 8.26
CA SER A 50 4.43 3.63 7.12
C SER A 50 5.70 4.17 6.48
N ALA A 51 6.38 5.14 7.07
CA ALA A 51 7.53 5.83 6.47
C ALA A 51 8.68 4.89 6.08
N GLY A 52 8.82 3.75 6.78
CA GLY A 52 9.86 2.75 6.49
C GLY A 52 9.54 1.84 5.30
N VAL A 53 8.34 1.92 4.74
CA VAL A 53 7.94 1.08 3.60
C VAL A 53 8.23 1.81 2.29
N PRO A 54 8.97 1.19 1.35
CA PRO A 54 9.21 1.80 0.04
C PRO A 54 7.90 2.04 -0.71
N ARG A 55 7.80 3.19 -1.40
CA ARG A 55 6.64 3.53 -2.23
C ARG A 55 7.03 4.02 -3.62
N ASP A 56 8.30 4.26 -3.86
CA ASP A 56 8.84 4.58 -5.17
C ASP A 56 9.08 3.31 -6.00
N LEU A 57 9.10 3.46 -7.32
CA LEU A 57 9.23 2.32 -8.23
C LEU A 57 10.48 1.49 -7.95
N GLU A 58 11.64 2.15 -7.84
CA GLU A 58 12.91 1.47 -7.61
C GLU A 58 12.95 0.74 -6.26
N GLY A 59 12.48 1.40 -5.20
CA GLY A 59 12.42 0.81 -3.87
C GLY A 59 11.52 -0.42 -3.80
N ILE A 60 10.35 -0.38 -4.45
CA ILE A 60 9.42 -1.51 -4.50
C ILE A 60 10.03 -2.67 -5.28
N GLU A 61 10.62 -2.42 -6.44
CA GLU A 61 11.26 -3.47 -7.24
C GLU A 61 12.42 -4.13 -6.49
N THR A 62 13.24 -3.34 -5.82
CA THR A 62 14.33 -3.86 -5.00
C THR A 62 13.81 -4.75 -3.88
N LEU A 63 12.79 -4.30 -3.15
CA LEU A 63 12.18 -5.06 -2.07
C LEU A 63 11.57 -6.38 -2.58
N MET A 64 10.94 -6.37 -3.74
CA MET A 64 10.32 -7.56 -4.33
C MET A 64 11.34 -8.62 -4.76
N HIS A 65 12.62 -8.25 -4.93
CA HIS A 65 13.70 -9.19 -5.24
C HIS A 65 14.39 -9.76 -4.00
N GLU A 66 14.06 -9.26 -2.81
CA GLU A 66 14.57 -9.81 -1.57
C GLU A 66 13.92 -11.15 -1.25
N ASP A 67 14.67 -12.04 -0.59
CA ASP A 67 14.11 -13.29 -0.10
C ASP A 67 13.09 -13.01 1.01
N SER A 68 11.96 -13.72 0.95
CA SER A 68 10.98 -13.68 2.02
C SER A 68 11.57 -14.24 3.31
N VAL A 69 11.27 -13.61 4.44
CA VAL A 69 11.59 -14.17 5.76
C VAL A 69 10.88 -15.51 6.01
N LEU A 70 9.86 -15.81 5.21
CA LEU A 70 9.11 -17.07 5.28
C LEU A 70 9.61 -18.11 4.27
N LYS A 71 10.71 -17.87 3.56
CA LYS A 71 11.23 -18.75 2.51
C LYS A 71 11.43 -20.19 3.00
N GLU A 72 11.90 -20.36 4.22
CA GLU A 72 12.14 -21.66 4.84
C GLU A 72 10.99 -22.12 5.74
N PHE A 73 9.91 -21.36 5.79
CA PHE A 73 8.76 -21.71 6.60
C PHE A 73 7.92 -22.79 5.92
N ILE A 74 7.78 -23.92 6.59
CA ILE A 74 6.95 -25.02 6.12
C ILE A 74 5.57 -24.86 6.74
N LEU A 75 4.57 -24.62 5.90
CA LEU A 75 3.18 -24.57 6.36
C LEU A 75 2.72 -25.99 6.76
N PRO A 76 2.04 -26.13 7.90
CA PRO A 76 1.42 -27.40 8.23
C PRO A 76 0.36 -27.75 7.18
N GLU A 77 0.22 -29.07 6.92
CA GLU A 77 -0.88 -29.52 6.07
C GLU A 77 -2.22 -29.16 6.73
N LEU A 78 -3.08 -28.53 5.97
CA LEU A 78 -4.44 -28.27 6.42
C LEU A 78 -5.28 -29.52 6.21
N GLU A 79 -5.97 -29.93 7.27
CA GLU A 79 -6.97 -30.99 7.14
C GLU A 79 -8.09 -30.52 6.23
N THR A 80 -8.43 -31.34 5.25
CA THR A 80 -9.58 -31.09 4.38
C THR A 80 -10.82 -31.69 5.01
N TYR A 81 -11.82 -30.85 5.19
CA TYR A 81 -13.12 -31.26 5.68
C TYR A 81 -14.09 -31.52 4.54
#